data_a1fa908d5bb7aaec9fcd412b0dcbc9b7
#
_entry.id   a1fa908d5bb7aaec9fcd412b0dcbc9b7
#
_cell.length_a   1.000
_cell.length_b   1.000
_cell.length_c   1.000
_cell.angle_alpha   90.00
_cell.angle_beta   90.00
_cell.angle_gamma   90.00
#
_symmetry.space_group_name_H-M   'P 1'
#
loop_
_entity.id
_entity.type
_entity.pdbx_description
1 polymer ?
#
loop_
_entity_poly.entity_id
_entity_poly.type
_entity_poly.pdbx_seq_one_letter_code
_entity_poly.pdbx_strand_id
1 'polypeptide(L)'
;MKYYIIAGEASGDLHGSNLIKELHKLDNHAEIRCWGGDKMESAGATLVKHYRDLAFMGFVEVIKNLPTILQNIKICKKDILSFKPDTLILVDYPGFNLRIAKWAHALGLKVIYYISPQVWAWKENRVHAIKRDVDKMLVILPFEKDFYRKWNYEVEYVGHPLVEVIDDFKAKHSSSIPSSINGINAETPVIALLPGSREQEILIKLPIMLEVAREFPAYKFIVAKAPGLPASFYDELMKPYTNVSVVVNQTYDLLNTASAALVTSG
;
A
#
# COMPACT_ATOMS: atom_id res chain seq x y z
N MET A 1 -22.14 10.17 -9.45
CA MET A 1 -20.92 10.80 -10.01
C MET A 1 -20.00 9.75 -10.64
N LYS A 2 -19.09 10.18 -11.53
CA LYS A 2 -18.06 9.31 -12.13
C LYS A 2 -16.70 9.57 -11.49
N TYR A 3 -16.10 8.53 -10.94
CA TYR A 3 -14.79 8.62 -10.29
C TYR A 3 -13.77 7.75 -11.03
N TYR A 4 -12.57 8.28 -11.22
CA TYR A 4 -11.45 7.51 -11.73
C TYR A 4 -10.35 7.45 -10.67
N ILE A 5 -10.00 6.25 -10.22
CA ILE A 5 -9.09 6.06 -9.08
C ILE A 5 -7.83 5.34 -9.55
N ILE A 6 -6.64 5.85 -9.19
CA ILE A 6 -5.37 5.24 -9.56
C ILE A 6 -4.56 4.91 -8.32
N ALA A 7 -4.31 3.60 -8.13
CA ALA A 7 -3.43 3.03 -7.13
C ALA A 7 -2.43 2.08 -7.81
N GLY A 8 -1.15 2.25 -7.57
CA GLY A 8 -0.09 1.51 -8.26
C GLY A 8 0.56 0.38 -7.46
N GLU A 9 0.11 0.12 -6.24
CA GLU A 9 0.71 -0.86 -5.32
C GLU A 9 -0.38 -1.56 -4.48
N ALA A 10 -0.02 -2.67 -3.83
CA ALA A 10 -0.94 -3.46 -2.99
C ALA A 10 -1.53 -2.66 -1.81
N SER A 11 -0.75 -1.76 -1.21
CA SER A 11 -1.23 -0.85 -0.16
C SER A 11 -2.27 0.14 -0.71
N GLY A 12 -2.00 0.70 -1.88
CA GLY A 12 -2.92 1.58 -2.59
C GLY A 12 -4.23 0.87 -2.97
N ASP A 13 -4.17 -0.40 -3.39
CA ASP A 13 -5.34 -1.23 -3.66
C ASP A 13 -6.22 -1.41 -2.40
N LEU A 14 -5.59 -1.69 -1.25
CA LEU A 14 -6.29 -1.78 0.02
C LEU A 14 -6.97 -0.45 0.40
N HIS A 15 -6.25 0.65 0.36
CA HIS A 15 -6.78 1.95 0.74
C HIS A 15 -7.82 2.47 -0.27
N GLY A 16 -7.58 2.24 -1.57
CA GLY A 16 -8.52 2.54 -2.63
C GLY A 16 -9.82 1.74 -2.50
N SER A 17 -9.73 0.46 -2.10
CA SER A 17 -10.93 -0.37 -1.91
C SER A 17 -11.81 0.12 -0.76
N ASN A 18 -11.21 0.57 0.35
CA ASN A 18 -11.96 1.15 1.46
C ASN A 18 -12.62 2.47 1.05
N LEU A 19 -11.87 3.33 0.35
CA LEU A 19 -12.44 4.57 -0.20
C LEU A 19 -13.63 4.31 -1.14
N ILE A 20 -13.56 3.30 -2.01
CA ILE A 20 -14.64 2.93 -2.93
C ILE A 20 -15.89 2.51 -2.15
N LYS A 21 -15.74 1.71 -1.10
CA LYS A 21 -16.88 1.31 -0.25
C LYS A 21 -17.58 2.51 0.38
N GLU A 22 -16.80 3.47 0.88
CA GLU A 22 -17.37 4.70 1.47
C GLU A 22 -18.02 5.61 0.40
N LEU A 23 -17.41 5.71 -0.79
CA LEU A 23 -18.02 6.44 -1.90
C LEU A 23 -19.39 5.85 -2.29
N HIS A 24 -19.53 4.52 -2.36
CA HIS A 24 -20.81 3.88 -2.65
C HIS A 24 -21.88 4.10 -1.56
N LYS A 25 -21.46 4.25 -0.28
CA LYS A 25 -22.40 4.61 0.79
C LYS A 25 -22.96 6.03 0.63
N LEU A 26 -22.13 6.95 0.12
CA LEU A 26 -22.49 8.38 -0.04
C LEU A 26 -23.14 8.66 -1.40
N ASP A 27 -22.81 7.88 -2.43
CA ASP A 27 -23.32 8.01 -3.79
C ASP A 27 -23.66 6.64 -4.36
N ASN A 28 -24.91 6.21 -4.18
CA ASN A 28 -25.42 4.91 -4.64
C ASN A 28 -25.36 4.73 -6.17
N HIS A 29 -25.17 5.82 -6.92
CA HIS A 29 -25.04 5.82 -8.36
C HIS A 29 -23.62 6.11 -8.83
N ALA A 30 -22.62 5.97 -7.93
CA ALA A 30 -21.23 6.16 -8.29
C ALA A 30 -20.78 5.16 -9.35
N GLU A 31 -20.33 5.67 -10.49
CA GLU A 31 -19.62 4.88 -11.49
C GLU A 31 -18.12 5.03 -11.23
N ILE A 32 -17.45 3.93 -10.89
CA ILE A 32 -16.03 3.97 -10.51
C ILE A 32 -15.21 3.10 -11.45
N ARG A 33 -14.20 3.69 -12.09
CA ARG A 33 -13.12 2.99 -12.79
C ARG A 33 -11.82 3.10 -12.04
N CYS A 34 -10.99 2.05 -12.10
CA CYS A 34 -9.74 2.09 -11.38
C CYS A 34 -8.57 1.40 -12.12
N TRP A 35 -7.40 1.91 -11.83
CA TRP A 35 -6.14 1.18 -11.87
C TRP A 35 -5.84 0.79 -10.43
N GLY A 36 -5.75 -0.51 -10.13
CA GLY A 36 -5.65 -1.01 -8.77
C GLY A 36 -5.47 -2.51 -8.76
N GLY A 37 -6.21 -3.23 -7.94
CA GLY A 37 -6.15 -4.68 -7.87
C GLY A 37 -7.48 -5.32 -7.48
N ASP A 38 -7.39 -6.57 -7.07
CA ASP A 38 -8.53 -7.43 -6.73
C ASP A 38 -9.44 -6.83 -5.65
N LYS A 39 -8.87 -6.04 -4.70
CA LYS A 39 -9.64 -5.43 -3.61
C LYS A 39 -10.51 -4.27 -4.10
N MET A 40 -9.98 -3.40 -4.96
CA MET A 40 -10.74 -2.31 -5.54
C MET A 40 -11.82 -2.82 -6.48
N GLU A 41 -11.54 -3.87 -7.27
CA GLU A 41 -12.54 -4.53 -8.11
C GLU A 41 -13.65 -5.15 -7.27
N SER A 42 -13.30 -5.90 -6.22
CA SER A 42 -14.27 -6.49 -5.27
C SER A 42 -15.09 -5.45 -4.51
N ALA A 43 -14.59 -4.21 -4.38
CA ALA A 43 -15.31 -3.10 -3.77
C ALA A 43 -16.30 -2.42 -4.72
N GLY A 44 -16.41 -2.87 -5.98
CA GLY A 44 -17.39 -2.39 -6.95
C GLY A 44 -16.84 -1.47 -8.05
N ALA A 45 -15.53 -1.29 -8.15
CA ALA A 45 -14.94 -0.55 -9.26
C ALA A 45 -14.69 -1.41 -10.50
N THR A 46 -14.79 -0.82 -11.68
CA THR A 46 -14.34 -1.47 -12.93
C THR A 46 -12.83 -1.40 -13.02
N LEU A 47 -12.16 -2.55 -12.92
CA LEU A 47 -10.70 -2.64 -13.04
C LEU A 47 -10.26 -2.50 -14.50
N VAL A 48 -9.44 -1.48 -14.79
CA VAL A 48 -8.88 -1.22 -16.12
C VAL A 48 -7.49 -1.83 -16.26
N LYS A 49 -6.68 -1.71 -15.21
CA LYS A 49 -5.31 -2.21 -15.19
C LYS A 49 -4.94 -2.67 -13.78
N HIS A 50 -4.38 -3.87 -13.67
CA HIS A 50 -3.94 -4.40 -12.38
C HIS A 50 -2.57 -3.83 -11.98
N TYR A 51 -2.36 -3.47 -10.69
CA TYR A 51 -1.10 -2.90 -10.21
C TYR A 51 0.09 -3.86 -10.39
N ARG A 52 -0.12 -5.17 -10.40
CA ARG A 52 0.94 -6.17 -10.67
C ARG A 52 1.59 -5.97 -12.05
N ASP A 53 0.82 -5.46 -13.03
CA ASP A 53 1.34 -5.13 -14.37
C ASP A 53 2.07 -3.77 -14.40
N LEU A 54 2.06 -3.03 -13.29
CA LEU A 54 2.70 -1.72 -13.14
C LEU A 54 3.99 -1.79 -12.31
N ALA A 55 4.23 -2.93 -11.65
CA ALA A 55 5.32 -3.11 -10.70
C ALA A 55 6.67 -3.24 -11.42
N PHE A 56 7.27 -2.11 -11.76
CA PHE A 56 8.68 -2.00 -12.15
C PHE A 56 9.44 -1.43 -10.96
N MET A 57 10.23 -2.26 -10.29
CA MET A 57 10.94 -1.89 -9.08
C MET A 57 12.45 -1.96 -9.26
N GLY A 58 13.10 -0.86 -8.87
CA GLY A 58 14.54 -0.68 -8.99
C GLY A 58 14.92 0.29 -10.10
N PHE A 59 15.98 1.08 -9.85
CA PHE A 59 16.42 2.12 -10.80
C PHE A 59 16.75 1.55 -12.18
N VAL A 60 17.37 0.36 -12.23
CA VAL A 60 17.73 -0.34 -13.48
C VAL A 60 16.47 -0.84 -14.21
N GLU A 61 15.48 -1.36 -13.48
CA GLU A 61 14.21 -1.83 -14.04
C GLU A 61 13.36 -0.68 -14.58
N VAL A 62 13.35 0.45 -13.89
CA VAL A 62 12.65 1.68 -14.36
C VAL A 62 13.25 2.17 -15.67
N ILE A 63 14.58 2.16 -15.82
CA ILE A 63 15.24 2.57 -17.08
C ILE A 63 14.91 1.58 -18.20
N LYS A 64 15.02 0.28 -17.96
CA LYS A 64 14.71 -0.76 -18.95
C LYS A 64 13.24 -0.74 -19.39
N ASN A 65 12.33 -0.38 -18.48
CA ASN A 65 10.89 -0.38 -18.73
C ASN A 65 10.28 1.01 -19.01
N LEU A 66 11.12 2.02 -19.28
CA LEU A 66 10.65 3.37 -19.59
C LEU A 66 9.61 3.41 -20.75
N PRO A 67 9.78 2.66 -21.85
CA PRO A 67 8.76 2.59 -22.92
C PRO A 67 7.41 2.08 -22.38
N THR A 68 7.41 1.06 -21.53
CA THR A 68 6.19 0.49 -20.93
C THR A 68 5.51 1.49 -20.00
N ILE A 69 6.28 2.23 -19.21
CA ILE A 69 5.74 3.29 -18.33
C ILE A 69 5.07 4.38 -19.19
N LEU A 70 5.70 4.81 -20.27
CA LEU A 70 5.14 5.80 -21.17
C LEU A 70 3.88 5.28 -21.89
N GLN A 71 3.88 4.01 -22.28
CA GLN A 71 2.72 3.34 -22.87
C GLN A 71 1.56 3.29 -21.87
N ASN A 72 1.82 2.92 -20.62
CA ASN A 72 0.82 2.89 -19.55
C ASN A 72 0.22 4.28 -19.30
N ILE A 73 1.04 5.35 -19.33
CA ILE A 73 0.55 6.73 -19.23
C ILE A 73 -0.40 7.05 -20.40
N LYS A 74 -0.08 6.65 -21.62
CA LYS A 74 -0.94 6.87 -22.81
C LYS A 74 -2.27 6.12 -22.67
N ILE A 75 -2.23 4.85 -22.26
CA ILE A 75 -3.42 4.02 -22.04
C ILE A 75 -4.32 4.66 -20.97
N CYS A 76 -3.73 5.03 -19.83
CA CYS A 76 -4.47 5.66 -18.72
C CYS A 76 -5.17 6.95 -19.19
N LYS A 77 -4.45 7.84 -19.86
CA LYS A 77 -5.01 9.10 -20.40
C LYS A 77 -6.15 8.85 -21.36
N LYS A 78 -5.98 7.88 -22.29
CA LYS A 78 -7.02 7.53 -23.25
C LYS A 78 -8.29 7.02 -22.55
N ASP A 79 -8.12 6.18 -21.54
CA ASP A 79 -9.27 5.63 -20.80
C ASP A 79 -9.98 6.69 -19.96
N ILE A 80 -9.24 7.59 -19.29
CA ILE A 80 -9.81 8.74 -18.56
C ILE A 80 -10.63 9.62 -19.50
N LEU A 81 -10.11 9.95 -20.69
CA LEU A 81 -10.83 10.75 -21.69
C LEU A 81 -12.11 10.05 -22.19
N SER A 82 -12.07 8.74 -22.36
CA SER A 82 -13.22 7.95 -22.79
C SER A 82 -14.29 7.87 -21.71
N PHE A 83 -13.89 7.67 -20.46
CA PHE A 83 -14.79 7.53 -19.32
C PHE A 83 -15.40 8.87 -18.86
N LYS A 84 -14.67 9.97 -19.06
CA LYS A 84 -15.06 11.34 -18.66
C LYS A 84 -15.47 11.42 -17.19
N PRO A 85 -14.55 11.15 -16.25
CA PRO A 85 -14.86 11.23 -14.83
C PRO A 85 -15.11 12.67 -14.39
N ASP A 86 -15.96 12.84 -13.38
CA ASP A 86 -16.15 14.12 -12.69
C ASP A 86 -14.96 14.45 -11.78
N THR A 87 -14.29 13.39 -11.28
CA THR A 87 -13.17 13.54 -10.35
C THR A 87 -12.14 12.42 -10.58
N LEU A 88 -10.87 12.80 -10.60
CA LEU A 88 -9.72 11.91 -10.60
C LEU A 88 -9.15 11.83 -9.18
N ILE A 89 -9.04 10.63 -8.63
CA ILE A 89 -8.47 10.36 -7.30
C ILE A 89 -7.17 9.57 -7.47
N LEU A 90 -6.09 10.12 -6.97
CA LEU A 90 -4.75 9.54 -7.04
C LEU A 90 -4.33 9.05 -5.67
N VAL A 91 -4.00 7.76 -5.55
CA VAL A 91 -3.61 7.15 -4.27
C VAL A 91 -2.12 6.86 -4.29
N ASP A 92 -1.33 7.59 -3.48
CA ASP A 92 0.14 7.46 -3.44
C ASP A 92 0.79 7.38 -4.85
N TYR A 93 1.75 6.48 -5.07
CA TYR A 93 2.38 6.15 -6.36
C TYR A 93 2.86 7.37 -7.18
N PRO A 94 3.73 8.22 -6.60
CA PRO A 94 4.01 9.56 -7.11
C PRO A 94 4.68 9.59 -8.48
N GLY A 95 5.46 8.56 -8.81
CA GLY A 95 6.18 8.51 -10.10
C GLY A 95 5.26 8.52 -11.32
N PHE A 96 4.10 7.91 -11.21
CA PHE A 96 3.06 7.86 -12.22
C PHE A 96 2.00 8.93 -11.99
N ASN A 97 1.47 8.98 -10.78
CA ASN A 97 0.33 9.81 -10.42
C ASN A 97 0.56 11.31 -10.62
N LEU A 98 1.74 11.84 -10.29
CA LEU A 98 2.03 13.26 -10.52
C LEU A 98 2.09 13.64 -12.00
N ARG A 99 2.44 12.71 -12.90
CA ARG A 99 2.40 12.94 -14.36
C ARG A 99 0.97 12.96 -14.88
N ILE A 100 0.11 12.11 -14.31
CA ILE A 100 -1.32 12.11 -14.65
C ILE A 100 -1.99 13.36 -14.07
N ALA A 101 -1.69 13.74 -12.81
CA ALA A 101 -2.20 14.96 -12.17
C ALA A 101 -1.96 16.21 -13.03
N LYS A 102 -0.70 16.43 -13.42
CA LYS A 102 -0.32 17.57 -14.28
C LYS A 102 -1.14 17.64 -15.56
N TRP A 103 -1.32 16.51 -16.22
CA TRP A 103 -2.07 16.45 -17.46
C TRP A 103 -3.59 16.63 -17.24
N ALA A 104 -4.15 16.00 -16.22
CA ALA A 104 -5.57 16.09 -15.91
C ALA A 104 -5.99 17.51 -15.48
N HIS A 105 -5.18 18.14 -14.62
CA HIS A 105 -5.37 19.51 -14.20
C HIS A 105 -5.35 20.49 -15.39
N ALA A 106 -4.44 20.31 -16.34
CA ALA A 106 -4.37 21.13 -17.57
C ALA A 106 -5.62 20.98 -18.46
N LEU A 107 -6.43 19.93 -18.28
CA LEU A 107 -7.72 19.73 -18.95
C LEU A 107 -8.91 20.24 -18.12
N GLY A 108 -8.66 20.83 -16.95
CA GLY A 108 -9.71 21.28 -16.02
C GLY A 108 -10.41 20.15 -15.25
N LEU A 109 -9.85 18.92 -15.26
CA LEU A 109 -10.38 17.83 -14.48
C LEU A 109 -10.01 18.02 -13.01
N LYS A 110 -10.98 17.86 -12.11
CA LYS A 110 -10.75 17.92 -10.66
C LYS A 110 -9.85 16.77 -10.20
N VAL A 111 -8.71 17.12 -9.58
CA VAL A 111 -7.70 16.17 -9.11
C VAL A 111 -7.66 16.16 -7.58
N ILE A 112 -7.96 15.01 -6.99
CA ILE A 112 -7.79 14.76 -5.55
C ILE A 112 -6.62 13.80 -5.36
N TYR A 113 -5.71 14.12 -4.45
CA TYR A 113 -4.61 13.23 -4.09
C TYR A 113 -4.83 12.71 -2.68
N TYR A 114 -5.01 11.41 -2.56
CA TYR A 114 -5.20 10.71 -1.29
C TYR A 114 -3.93 9.92 -0.96
N ILE A 115 -3.44 10.07 0.27
CA ILE A 115 -2.16 9.57 0.76
C ILE A 115 -1.00 10.27 0.04
N SER A 116 -0.56 11.36 0.66
CA SER A 116 0.55 12.19 0.16
C SER A 116 1.81 11.36 -0.09
N PRO A 117 2.52 11.60 -1.20
CA PRO A 117 3.86 11.08 -1.34
C PRO A 117 4.77 11.61 -0.22
N GLN A 118 5.72 10.80 0.23
CA GLN A 118 6.67 11.17 1.29
C GLN A 118 7.70 12.21 0.80
N VAL A 119 7.22 13.32 0.22
CA VAL A 119 8.08 14.40 -0.32
C VAL A 119 8.87 15.10 0.77
N TRP A 120 8.36 15.10 1.99
CA TRP A 120 9.01 15.63 3.18
C TRP A 120 10.30 14.89 3.56
N ALA A 121 10.47 13.64 3.13
CA ALA A 121 11.64 12.83 3.45
C ALA A 121 12.83 13.07 2.49
N TRP A 122 12.58 13.34 1.20
CA TRP A 122 13.69 13.31 0.22
C TRP A 122 13.48 14.12 -1.08
N LYS A 123 12.33 14.68 -1.34
CA LYS A 123 12.04 15.46 -2.58
C LYS A 123 11.06 16.60 -2.33
N GLU A 124 11.36 17.47 -1.39
CA GLU A 124 10.49 18.60 -1.02
C GLU A 124 10.12 19.50 -2.20
N ASN A 125 11.02 19.68 -3.17
CA ASN A 125 10.75 20.50 -4.35
C ASN A 125 9.55 20.03 -5.18
N ARG A 126 9.08 18.79 -5.01
CA ARG A 126 7.84 18.30 -5.63
C ARG A 126 6.58 18.99 -5.12
N VAL A 127 6.64 19.62 -3.95
CA VAL A 127 5.51 20.38 -3.39
C VAL A 127 5.01 21.45 -4.36
N HIS A 128 5.91 22.11 -5.11
CA HIS A 128 5.50 23.08 -6.11
C HIS A 128 4.61 22.49 -7.22
N ALA A 129 4.95 21.29 -7.69
CA ALA A 129 4.15 20.60 -8.70
C ALA A 129 2.82 20.10 -8.12
N ILE A 130 2.86 19.57 -6.90
CA ILE A 130 1.64 19.12 -6.20
C ILE A 130 0.68 20.29 -6.01
N LYS A 131 1.14 21.42 -5.44
CA LYS A 131 0.35 22.62 -5.22
C LYS A 131 -0.28 23.18 -6.49
N ARG A 132 0.40 23.04 -7.64
CA ARG A 132 -0.10 23.52 -8.93
C ARG A 132 -1.13 22.58 -9.54
N ASP A 133 -0.90 21.27 -9.45
CA ASP A 133 -1.57 20.25 -10.27
C ASP A 133 -2.61 19.41 -9.48
N VAL A 134 -2.76 19.65 -8.17
CA VAL A 134 -3.67 18.93 -7.29
C VAL A 134 -4.62 19.91 -6.61
N ASP A 135 -5.93 19.76 -6.83
CA ASP A 135 -6.96 20.63 -6.26
C ASP A 135 -7.19 20.38 -4.77
N LYS A 136 -7.08 19.11 -4.34
CA LYS A 136 -7.24 18.74 -2.94
C LYS A 136 -6.26 17.63 -2.57
N MET A 137 -5.46 17.87 -1.51
CA MET A 137 -4.54 16.90 -0.94
C MET A 137 -5.07 16.39 0.39
N LEU A 138 -5.26 15.07 0.50
CA LEU A 138 -5.69 14.37 1.71
C LEU A 138 -4.49 13.64 2.30
N VAL A 139 -4.02 14.08 3.46
CA VAL A 139 -2.83 13.55 4.13
C VAL A 139 -3.21 12.65 5.30
N ILE A 140 -2.37 11.65 5.59
CA ILE A 140 -2.64 10.61 6.59
C ILE A 140 -1.77 10.71 7.83
N LEU A 141 -0.70 11.51 7.81
CA LEU A 141 0.17 11.72 8.96
C LEU A 141 -0.05 13.13 9.54
N PRO A 142 -0.17 13.27 10.88
CA PRO A 142 -0.53 14.56 11.49
C PRO A 142 0.43 15.71 11.14
N PHE A 143 1.72 15.43 11.09
CA PHE A 143 2.77 16.43 10.84
C PHE A 143 2.78 16.95 9.38
N GLU A 144 2.14 16.24 8.44
CA GLU A 144 2.11 16.64 7.02
C GLU A 144 1.39 17.98 6.82
N LYS A 145 0.39 18.29 7.66
CA LYS A 145 -0.25 19.63 7.63
C LYS A 145 0.76 20.75 7.87
N ASP A 146 1.61 20.58 8.90
CA ASP A 146 2.61 21.60 9.23
C ASP A 146 3.72 21.66 8.19
N PHE A 147 4.07 20.52 7.61
CA PHE A 147 5.01 20.46 6.49
C PHE A 147 4.48 21.24 5.27
N TYR A 148 3.26 20.96 4.80
CA TYR A 148 2.70 21.65 3.64
C TYR A 148 2.41 23.13 3.90
N ARG A 149 2.05 23.53 5.14
CA ARG A 149 1.86 24.92 5.52
C ARG A 149 3.12 25.77 5.30
N LYS A 150 4.32 25.23 5.47
CA LYS A 150 5.60 25.93 5.16
C LYS A 150 5.70 26.36 3.69
N TRP A 151 4.96 25.64 2.81
CA TRP A 151 4.89 25.93 1.37
C TRP A 151 3.67 26.76 0.98
N ASN A 152 2.93 27.33 1.95
CA ASN A 152 1.66 28.00 1.73
C ASN A 152 0.66 27.13 0.92
N TYR A 153 0.55 25.85 1.28
CA TYR A 153 -0.38 24.91 0.70
C TYR A 153 -1.20 24.25 1.80
N GLU A 154 -2.51 24.54 1.79
CA GLU A 154 -3.45 23.95 2.73
C GLU A 154 -3.80 22.53 2.29
N VAL A 155 -3.66 21.57 3.23
CA VAL A 155 -4.00 20.17 3.03
C VAL A 155 -4.93 19.68 4.13
N GLU A 156 -5.70 18.64 3.86
CA GLU A 156 -6.65 18.08 4.82
C GLU A 156 -6.08 16.80 5.45
N TYR A 157 -5.98 16.78 6.77
CA TYR A 157 -5.63 15.57 7.51
C TYR A 157 -6.88 14.71 7.72
N VAL A 158 -6.88 13.50 7.19
CA VAL A 158 -8.03 12.58 7.21
C VAL A 158 -7.82 11.35 8.12
N GLY A 159 -6.71 11.30 8.84
CA GLY A 159 -6.34 10.14 9.64
C GLY A 159 -5.66 9.03 8.82
N HIS A 160 -5.02 8.10 9.53
CA HIS A 160 -4.33 7.00 8.87
C HIS A 160 -5.32 5.85 8.58
N PRO A 161 -5.49 5.41 7.32
CA PRO A 161 -6.51 4.42 6.95
C PRO A 161 -6.33 3.05 7.60
N LEU A 162 -5.12 2.71 8.09
CA LEU A 162 -4.91 1.46 8.85
C LEU A 162 -5.54 1.47 10.23
N VAL A 163 -5.87 2.62 10.80
CA VAL A 163 -6.53 2.70 12.13
C VAL A 163 -7.87 1.96 12.06
N GLU A 164 -8.71 2.32 11.09
CA GLU A 164 -10.01 1.66 10.89
C GLU A 164 -9.86 0.16 10.60
N VAL A 165 -8.90 -0.22 9.75
CA VAL A 165 -8.63 -1.64 9.44
C VAL A 165 -8.25 -2.43 10.70
N ILE A 166 -7.43 -1.83 11.59
CA ILE A 166 -7.01 -2.46 12.83
C ILE A 166 -8.17 -2.54 13.83
N ASP A 167 -8.98 -1.49 13.92
CA ASP A 167 -10.13 -1.44 14.82
C ASP A 167 -11.20 -2.46 14.40
N ASP A 168 -11.48 -2.56 13.11
CA ASP A 168 -12.36 -3.58 12.53
C ASP A 168 -11.84 -5.01 12.80
N PHE A 169 -10.52 -5.21 12.67
CA PHE A 169 -9.89 -6.48 12.98
C PHE A 169 -10.08 -6.82 14.45
N LYS A 170 -9.78 -5.91 15.36
CA LYS A 170 -9.95 -6.10 16.81
C LYS A 170 -11.40 -6.37 17.19
N ALA A 171 -12.35 -5.64 16.60
CA ALA A 171 -13.77 -5.85 16.86
C ALA A 171 -14.24 -7.26 16.48
N LYS A 172 -13.73 -7.80 15.38
CA LYS A 172 -14.06 -9.17 14.91
C LYS A 172 -13.38 -10.28 15.72
N HIS A 173 -12.23 -9.99 16.34
CA HIS A 173 -11.39 -10.97 17.04
C HIS A 173 -11.32 -10.72 18.55
N SER A 174 -12.22 -9.93 19.13
CA SER A 174 -12.24 -9.55 20.54
C SER A 174 -12.50 -10.70 21.54
N SER A 175 -12.78 -11.92 21.09
CA SER A 175 -13.22 -13.04 21.94
C SER A 175 -12.33 -14.29 21.89
N SER A 176 -11.28 -14.34 21.10
CA SER A 176 -10.41 -15.53 21.07
C SER A 176 -8.98 -15.18 20.67
N ILE A 177 -8.02 -15.68 21.44
CA ILE A 177 -6.64 -15.87 20.90
C ILE A 177 -6.83 -16.73 19.66
N PRO A 178 -6.41 -16.28 18.46
CA PRO A 178 -6.59 -17.09 17.28
C PRO A 178 -5.79 -18.38 17.42
N SER A 179 -6.48 -19.49 17.69
CA SER A 179 -5.93 -20.84 17.58
C SER A 179 -5.54 -21.20 16.13
N SER A 180 -5.63 -20.24 15.22
CA SER A 180 -5.42 -20.40 13.78
C SER A 180 -3.96 -20.37 13.33
N ILE A 181 -3.02 -19.90 14.16
CA ILE A 181 -1.61 -20.04 13.83
C ILE A 181 -1.14 -21.39 14.35
N ASN A 182 -1.17 -22.39 13.47
CA ASN A 182 -0.76 -23.76 13.80
C ASN A 182 0.62 -23.80 14.49
N GLY A 183 0.67 -24.44 15.66
CA GLY A 183 1.92 -24.74 16.37
C GLY A 183 2.39 -23.66 17.35
N ILE A 184 1.54 -22.72 17.78
CA ILE A 184 1.81 -21.85 18.93
C ILE A 184 1.31 -22.56 20.19
N ASN A 185 2.25 -23.00 21.05
CA ASN A 185 1.94 -23.32 22.43
C ASN A 185 1.88 -22.02 23.22
N ALA A 186 0.89 -21.87 24.11
CA ALA A 186 0.69 -20.65 24.90
C ALA A 186 1.91 -20.27 25.78
N GLU A 187 2.84 -21.18 25.97
CA GLU A 187 4.04 -21.01 26.80
C GLU A 187 5.27 -20.46 26.07
N THR A 188 5.32 -20.55 24.72
CA THR A 188 6.50 -20.10 23.96
C THR A 188 6.26 -18.72 23.38
N PRO A 189 7.05 -17.70 23.78
CA PRO A 189 6.90 -16.35 23.23
C PRO A 189 7.14 -16.32 21.73
N VAL A 190 6.25 -15.63 21.01
CA VAL A 190 6.29 -15.48 19.57
C VAL A 190 6.89 -14.14 19.19
N ILE A 191 7.84 -14.14 18.28
CA ILE A 191 8.42 -12.94 17.66
C ILE A 191 7.97 -12.88 16.20
N ALA A 192 7.26 -11.82 15.83
CA ALA A 192 6.84 -11.60 14.46
C ALA A 192 8.01 -11.04 13.62
N LEU A 193 8.19 -11.58 12.40
CA LEU A 193 9.16 -11.07 11.44
C LEU A 193 8.41 -10.47 10.24
N LEU A 194 8.56 -9.16 10.03
CA LEU A 194 7.98 -8.41 8.92
C LEU A 194 9.08 -7.85 8.03
N PRO A 195 9.66 -8.67 7.14
CA PRO A 195 10.86 -8.30 6.36
C PRO A 195 10.58 -7.33 5.21
N GLY A 196 9.33 -6.94 5.00
CA GLY A 196 8.90 -6.06 3.93
C GLY A 196 7.95 -6.74 2.95
N SER A 197 7.52 -5.99 1.94
CA SER A 197 6.57 -6.45 0.92
C SER A 197 7.21 -6.71 -0.45
N ARG A 198 8.45 -6.32 -0.65
CA ARG A 198 9.17 -6.40 -1.92
C ARG A 198 10.27 -7.44 -1.85
N GLU A 199 10.42 -8.20 -2.94
CA GLU A 199 11.44 -9.26 -3.04
C GLU A 199 12.83 -8.79 -2.63
N GLN A 200 13.28 -7.64 -3.17
CA GLN A 200 14.60 -7.06 -2.85
C GLN A 200 14.75 -6.67 -1.37
N GLU A 201 13.68 -6.16 -0.75
CA GLU A 201 13.68 -5.85 0.68
C GLU A 201 13.84 -7.12 1.51
N ILE A 202 13.09 -8.16 1.16
CA ILE A 202 13.08 -9.44 1.86
C ILE A 202 14.42 -10.14 1.73
N LEU A 203 15.03 -10.16 0.53
CA LEU A 203 16.34 -10.74 0.30
C LEU A 203 17.45 -10.10 1.16
N ILE A 204 17.31 -8.82 1.48
CA ILE A 204 18.29 -8.11 2.31
C ILE A 204 17.95 -8.24 3.80
N LYS A 205 16.68 -8.12 4.18
CA LYS A 205 16.28 -7.98 5.58
C LYS A 205 15.99 -9.30 6.27
N LEU A 206 15.33 -10.24 5.56
CA LEU A 206 14.99 -11.53 6.15
C LEU A 206 16.21 -12.32 6.62
N PRO A 207 17.32 -12.43 5.88
CA PRO A 207 18.53 -13.10 6.39
C PRO A 207 19.02 -12.53 7.72
N ILE A 208 19.02 -11.20 7.87
CA ILE A 208 19.44 -10.55 9.13
C ILE A 208 18.50 -10.92 10.27
N MET A 209 17.18 -10.93 10.03
CA MET A 209 16.19 -11.33 11.03
C MET A 209 16.31 -12.81 11.40
N LEU A 210 16.66 -13.67 10.44
CA LEU A 210 16.87 -15.10 10.66
C LEU A 210 18.13 -15.38 11.48
N GLU A 211 19.20 -14.60 11.31
CA GLU A 211 20.38 -14.69 12.17
C GLU A 211 20.02 -14.37 13.63
N VAL A 212 19.17 -13.35 13.86
CA VAL A 212 18.65 -13.08 15.20
C VAL A 212 17.86 -14.29 15.73
N ALA A 213 17.03 -14.91 14.91
CA ALA A 213 16.26 -16.09 15.32
C ALA A 213 17.17 -17.25 15.78
N ARG A 214 18.35 -17.41 15.17
CA ARG A 214 19.34 -18.43 15.55
C ARG A 214 19.92 -18.18 16.93
N GLU A 215 20.14 -16.92 17.31
CA GLU A 215 20.69 -16.57 18.63
C GLU A 215 19.67 -16.73 19.77
N PHE A 216 18.38 -16.84 19.45
CA PHE A 216 17.31 -16.96 20.43
C PHE A 216 16.45 -18.22 20.24
N PRO A 217 17.00 -19.45 20.44
CA PRO A 217 16.31 -20.70 20.16
C PRO A 217 15.10 -20.97 21.08
N ALA A 218 15.02 -20.30 22.23
CA ALA A 218 13.89 -20.41 23.16
C ALA A 218 12.63 -19.69 22.65
N TYR A 219 12.73 -18.85 21.62
CA TYR A 219 11.62 -18.11 21.04
C TYR A 219 11.19 -18.75 19.73
N LYS A 220 9.91 -18.61 19.41
CA LYS A 220 9.37 -18.97 18.11
C LYS A 220 9.30 -17.74 17.22
N PHE A 221 9.90 -17.79 16.06
CA PHE A 221 9.87 -16.73 15.07
C PHE A 221 8.89 -17.06 13.96
N ILE A 222 8.06 -16.11 13.58
CA ILE A 222 7.06 -16.31 12.53
C ILE A 222 7.15 -15.19 11.50
N VAL A 223 7.41 -15.56 10.26
CA VAL A 223 7.51 -14.63 9.12
C VAL A 223 6.13 -14.39 8.55
N ALA A 224 5.71 -13.11 8.49
CA ALA A 224 4.56 -12.71 7.70
C ALA A 224 4.97 -12.63 6.22
N LYS A 225 4.47 -13.57 5.39
CA LYS A 225 4.73 -13.57 3.96
C LYS A 225 4.07 -12.42 3.24
N ALA A 226 4.82 -11.76 2.35
CA ALA A 226 4.27 -10.77 1.45
C ALA A 226 3.30 -11.41 0.44
N PRO A 227 2.11 -10.85 0.21
CA PRO A 227 1.22 -11.32 -0.83
C PRO A 227 1.90 -11.14 -2.21
N GLY A 228 1.91 -12.19 -3.02
CA GLY A 228 2.45 -12.15 -4.38
C GLY A 228 3.82 -12.79 -4.58
N LEU A 229 4.52 -13.21 -3.52
CA LEU A 229 5.73 -14.01 -3.65
C LEU A 229 5.44 -15.50 -3.46
N PRO A 230 6.08 -16.39 -4.25
CA PRO A 230 5.86 -17.83 -4.16
C PRO A 230 6.38 -18.41 -2.82
N ALA A 231 5.81 -19.54 -2.40
CA ALA A 231 6.23 -20.20 -1.17
C ALA A 231 7.70 -20.60 -1.19
N SER A 232 8.15 -21.16 -2.31
CA SER A 232 9.53 -21.61 -2.54
C SER A 232 10.58 -20.52 -2.28
N PHE A 233 10.24 -19.25 -2.51
CA PHE A 233 11.13 -18.13 -2.23
C PHE A 233 11.52 -18.04 -0.74
N TYR A 234 10.59 -18.32 0.16
CA TYR A 234 10.84 -18.28 1.61
C TYR A 234 11.46 -19.59 2.10
N ASP A 235 11.07 -20.72 1.50
CA ASP A 235 11.50 -22.05 1.92
C ASP A 235 13.03 -22.21 1.87
N GLU A 236 13.67 -21.68 0.82
CA GLU A 236 15.14 -21.71 0.70
C GLU A 236 15.83 -20.89 1.78
N LEU A 237 15.32 -19.68 2.08
CA LEU A 237 15.90 -18.78 3.09
C LEU A 237 15.76 -19.33 4.51
N MET A 238 14.68 -20.06 4.78
CA MET A 238 14.34 -20.52 6.13
C MET A 238 14.80 -21.93 6.44
N LYS A 239 15.17 -22.74 5.43
CA LYS A 239 15.56 -24.14 5.57
C LYS A 239 16.55 -24.44 6.72
N PRO A 240 17.54 -23.59 7.03
CA PRO A 240 18.49 -23.83 8.12
C PRO A 240 17.92 -23.60 9.53
N TYR A 241 16.71 -23.03 9.67
CA TYR A 241 16.19 -22.55 10.96
C TYR A 241 15.02 -23.42 11.43
N THR A 242 15.15 -24.03 12.61
CA THR A 242 14.14 -24.95 13.17
C THR A 242 13.05 -24.25 13.99
N ASN A 243 13.36 -23.07 14.51
CA ASN A 243 12.45 -22.24 15.34
C ASN A 243 11.73 -21.16 14.52
N VAL A 244 11.78 -21.22 13.18
CA VAL A 244 11.15 -20.27 12.27
C VAL A 244 10.03 -20.94 11.48
N SER A 245 8.88 -20.27 11.36
CA SER A 245 7.76 -20.70 10.52
C SER A 245 7.18 -19.50 9.76
N VAL A 246 6.21 -19.73 8.86
CA VAL A 246 5.57 -18.66 8.07
C VAL A 246 4.06 -18.66 8.24
N VAL A 247 3.48 -17.48 8.06
CA VAL A 247 2.04 -17.30 7.89
C VAL A 247 1.74 -16.54 6.61
N VAL A 248 0.61 -16.84 6.00
CA VAL A 248 0.15 -16.22 4.74
C VAL A 248 -1.19 -15.54 5.02
N ASN A 249 -1.31 -14.27 4.65
CA ASN A 249 -2.54 -13.46 4.84
C ASN A 249 -3.06 -13.39 6.30
N GLN A 250 -2.18 -13.63 7.27
CA GLN A 250 -2.50 -13.63 8.72
C GLN A 250 -1.63 -12.64 9.50
N THR A 251 -1.21 -11.54 8.85
CA THR A 251 -0.30 -10.57 9.49
C THR A 251 -0.90 -9.94 10.74
N TYR A 252 -2.19 -9.61 10.72
CA TYR A 252 -2.85 -9.01 11.89
C TYR A 252 -3.03 -10.03 13.02
N ASP A 253 -3.37 -11.29 12.72
CA ASP A 253 -3.44 -12.37 13.71
C ASP A 253 -2.07 -12.59 14.35
N LEU A 254 -1.00 -12.61 13.54
CA LEU A 254 0.38 -12.74 14.01
C LEU A 254 0.75 -11.58 14.94
N LEU A 255 0.49 -10.34 14.54
CA LEU A 255 0.80 -9.16 15.35
C LEU A 255 -0.01 -9.10 16.64
N ASN A 256 -1.24 -9.59 16.63
CA ASN A 256 -2.09 -9.67 17.81
C ASN A 256 -1.61 -10.73 18.81
N THR A 257 -0.87 -11.73 18.37
CA THR A 257 -0.38 -12.86 19.19
C THR A 257 1.09 -12.68 19.59
N ALA A 258 1.87 -11.95 18.83
CA ALA A 258 3.30 -11.80 19.03
C ALA A 258 3.63 -10.97 20.26
N SER A 259 4.63 -11.44 21.05
CA SER A 259 5.18 -10.71 22.20
C SER A 259 6.07 -9.53 21.77
N ALA A 260 6.69 -9.63 20.58
CA ALA A 260 7.50 -8.58 19.95
C ALA A 260 7.54 -8.77 18.45
N ALA A 261 8.04 -7.77 17.72
CA ALA A 261 8.21 -7.84 16.28
C ALA A 261 9.52 -7.20 15.81
N LEU A 262 10.17 -7.85 14.83
CA LEU A 262 11.22 -7.23 14.02
C LEU A 262 10.58 -6.76 12.71
N VAL A 263 10.67 -5.47 12.44
CA VAL A 263 9.99 -4.85 11.29
C VAL A 263 10.97 -4.12 10.39
N THR A 264 10.71 -4.15 9.10
CA THR A 264 11.40 -3.28 8.15
C THR A 264 10.78 -1.89 8.25
N SER A 265 11.61 -0.90 8.56
CA SER A 265 11.22 0.50 8.48
C SER A 265 11.10 0.89 7.00
N GLY A 266 9.95 1.41 6.63
CA GLY A 266 9.68 1.92 5.29
C GLY A 266 9.90 3.42 5.20
#